data_3a40ce40a20f1d15b709c2c02deb9791
#
_entry.id   3a40ce40a20f1d15b709c2c02deb9791
#
_cell.length_a   1.000
_cell.length_b   1.000
_cell.length_c   1.000
_cell.angle_alpha   90.00
_cell.angle_beta   90.00
_cell.angle_gamma   90.00
#
_symmetry.space_group_name_H-M   'P 1'
#
loop_
_entity.id
_entity.type
_entity.pdbx_description
1 polymer ?
#
loop_
_entity_poly.entity_id
_entity_poly.type
_entity_poly.pdbx_seq_one_letter_code
_entity_poly.pdbx_strand_id
1 'polypeptide(L)'
;MRNVKVLLLYPKFPKTFWSFKYALPFIGKRAAFPPLGLLTVAALLPKEWGKKLVDLNTQKLNEKDINWADFVFISAMVAQKESVKEVISQVKRFNKKIVAGGPLFTISYEEFLNDIDYFVLGEAEVTLPLFLENLKNSTLQKIIKPEPNQWPDISQTVVPLWELIDMKKYASMSIQFSRGCPFNCEFCDIILLNGRVPRIKDKIQILKELDALYNLNWRGNVFFVDDNFISNKINLKEKVLPAIIKWGERKKHPFIFNTQVSINIADDKELMDLMVRAGFNTVFIGIESPNEESLKGCNKFQNINRNLLESIRIIQNQGLEVQGGFIIGFDQDTPSIFNQMSLFIQRSGIVTAMVGLLQAPPKTRLWERLRKEKRLISQPTGSNTDCTINFQPKMNLHSLISGYKRTVNHIYSPKNYYQRLMNFLKEYKPRVKRNYQLTFERFLAFLKSIWILGIKEKERVYYWKIFFWALIKKPRLFPIIIEMAIKGFHFRKISEEYSKITTH
;
A
#
# COMPACT_ATOMS: atom_id res chain seq x y z
N MET A 1 -13.64 -25.66 25.69
CA MET A 1 -12.96 -24.37 25.97
C MET A 1 -14.01 -23.29 26.20
N ARG A 2 -13.81 -22.33 27.14
CA ARG A 2 -14.70 -21.16 27.28
C ARG A 2 -14.83 -20.46 25.92
N ASN A 3 -16.02 -19.94 25.63
CA ASN A 3 -16.25 -19.12 24.44
C ASN A 3 -15.52 -17.77 24.61
N VAL A 4 -14.24 -17.73 24.22
CA VAL A 4 -13.37 -16.54 24.33
C VAL A 4 -13.84 -15.47 23.34
N LYS A 5 -13.90 -14.22 23.79
CA LYS A 5 -14.29 -13.06 23.00
C LYS A 5 -13.06 -12.22 22.64
N VAL A 6 -12.82 -12.03 21.37
CA VAL A 6 -11.66 -11.27 20.84
C VAL A 6 -12.12 -10.04 20.10
N LEU A 7 -11.62 -8.90 20.53
CA LEU A 7 -11.74 -7.63 19.80
C LEU A 7 -10.45 -7.40 18.99
N LEU A 8 -10.56 -7.42 17.66
CA LEU A 8 -9.47 -7.09 16.76
C LEU A 8 -9.50 -5.60 16.46
N LEU A 9 -8.43 -4.87 16.81
CA LEU A 9 -8.31 -3.43 16.62
C LEU A 9 -7.27 -3.09 15.56
N TYR A 10 -7.70 -2.30 14.58
CA TYR A 10 -6.81 -1.71 13.59
C TYR A 10 -6.68 -0.21 13.84
N PRO A 11 -5.52 0.27 14.30
CA PRO A 11 -5.30 1.67 14.62
C PRO A 11 -5.46 2.59 13.41
N LYS A 12 -5.68 3.87 13.66
CA LYS A 12 -5.88 4.88 12.63
C LYS A 12 -4.58 5.23 11.92
N PHE A 13 -4.63 5.34 10.58
CA PHE A 13 -3.53 5.92 9.81
C PHE A 13 -3.49 7.44 9.93
N PRO A 14 -2.29 8.03 9.96
CA PRO A 14 -2.14 9.46 9.75
C PRO A 14 -2.57 9.86 8.34
N LYS A 15 -2.68 11.16 8.10
CA LYS A 15 -2.89 11.66 6.74
C LYS A 15 -1.59 11.50 5.95
N THR A 16 -1.59 10.61 4.97
CA THR A 16 -0.44 10.35 4.11
C THR A 16 -0.84 10.41 2.64
N PHE A 17 0.12 10.32 1.76
CA PHE A 17 -0.08 10.17 0.33
C PHE A 17 -1.07 9.03 0.00
N TRP A 18 -0.94 7.88 0.66
CA TRP A 18 -1.78 6.69 0.44
C TRP A 18 -3.08 6.66 1.25
N SER A 19 -3.31 7.66 2.11
CA SER A 19 -4.57 7.74 2.87
C SER A 19 -5.78 8.06 2.00
N PHE A 20 -5.58 8.66 0.83
CA PHE A 20 -6.62 9.16 -0.08
C PHE A 20 -7.69 10.02 0.61
N LYS A 21 -7.33 10.65 1.72
CA LYS A 21 -8.24 11.39 2.62
C LYS A 21 -9.12 12.40 1.90
N TYR A 22 -8.60 13.07 0.86
CA TYR A 22 -9.33 14.07 0.09
C TYR A 22 -10.05 13.50 -1.13
N ALA A 23 -9.71 12.28 -1.57
CA ALA A 23 -10.36 11.61 -2.70
C ALA A 23 -11.55 10.74 -2.27
N LEU A 24 -11.43 10.02 -1.16
CA LEU A 24 -12.46 9.08 -0.66
C LEU A 24 -13.86 9.69 -0.49
N PRO A 25 -14.03 10.97 -0.03
CA PRO A 25 -15.35 11.58 0.10
C PRO A 25 -16.11 11.76 -1.23
N PHE A 26 -15.41 11.80 -2.37
CA PHE A 26 -16.07 11.85 -3.67
C PHE A 26 -16.91 10.61 -3.92
N ILE A 27 -16.41 9.45 -3.53
CA ILE A 27 -17.05 8.14 -3.72
C ILE A 27 -17.74 7.60 -2.45
N GLY A 28 -17.88 8.44 -1.40
CA GLY A 28 -18.56 8.06 -0.15
C GLY A 28 -17.83 7.00 0.69
N LYS A 29 -16.52 6.81 0.47
CA LYS A 29 -15.71 5.83 1.21
C LYS A 29 -14.96 6.48 2.38
N ARG A 30 -14.54 5.66 3.36
CA ARG A 30 -13.84 6.12 4.58
C ARG A 30 -12.38 5.69 4.62
N ALA A 31 -12.06 4.51 4.09
CA ALA A 31 -10.71 3.98 3.99
C ALA A 31 -10.41 3.45 2.59
N ALA A 32 -9.15 3.43 2.21
CA ALA A 32 -8.71 2.88 0.92
C ALA A 32 -8.77 1.36 0.92
N PHE A 33 -8.21 0.71 1.94
CA PHE A 33 -8.03 -0.74 2.05
C PHE A 33 -8.45 -1.26 3.43
N PRO A 34 -8.97 -2.51 3.51
CA PRO A 34 -9.26 -3.17 4.79
C PRO A 34 -7.99 -3.75 5.44
N PRO A 35 -8.03 -4.07 6.76
CA PRO A 35 -6.92 -4.66 7.49
C PRO A 35 -6.78 -6.16 7.20
N LEU A 36 -6.25 -6.53 6.03
CA LEU A 36 -6.14 -7.91 5.55
C LEU A 36 -5.50 -8.85 6.59
N GLY A 37 -4.40 -8.43 7.22
CA GLY A 37 -3.71 -9.24 8.23
C GLY A 37 -4.60 -9.59 9.43
N LEU A 38 -5.38 -8.63 9.96
CA LEU A 38 -6.32 -8.90 11.06
C LEU A 38 -7.49 -9.80 10.64
N LEU A 39 -7.96 -9.68 9.39
CA LEU A 39 -8.99 -10.58 8.85
C LEU A 39 -8.47 -12.01 8.69
N THR A 40 -7.20 -12.17 8.33
CA THR A 40 -6.51 -13.47 8.27
C THR A 40 -6.33 -14.05 9.67
N VAL A 41 -5.84 -13.24 10.63
CA VAL A 41 -5.75 -13.64 12.05
C VAL A 41 -7.11 -14.07 12.59
N ALA A 42 -8.17 -13.31 12.32
CA ALA A 42 -9.52 -13.68 12.73
C ALA A 42 -9.98 -15.04 12.18
N ALA A 43 -9.60 -15.37 10.95
CA ALA A 43 -9.91 -16.66 10.33
C ALA A 43 -9.08 -17.82 10.91
N LEU A 44 -7.86 -17.55 11.41
CA LEU A 44 -7.00 -18.53 12.08
C LEU A 44 -7.43 -18.81 13.53
N LEU A 45 -8.14 -17.90 14.19
CA LEU A 45 -8.66 -18.11 15.54
C LEU A 45 -9.75 -19.20 15.55
N PRO A 46 -9.91 -19.95 16.67
CA PRO A 46 -10.95 -20.98 16.80
C PRO A 46 -12.32 -20.49 16.37
N LYS A 47 -13.07 -21.32 15.64
CA LYS A 47 -14.38 -20.94 15.07
C LYS A 47 -15.40 -20.57 16.14
N GLU A 48 -15.34 -21.23 17.28
CA GLU A 48 -16.24 -21.03 18.43
C GLU A 48 -15.97 -19.75 19.21
N TRP A 49 -14.85 -19.05 18.93
CA TRP A 49 -14.55 -17.78 19.60
C TRP A 49 -15.40 -16.67 19.03
N GLY A 50 -15.92 -15.82 19.92
CA GLY A 50 -16.58 -14.56 19.51
C GLY A 50 -15.57 -13.58 18.96
N LYS A 51 -15.82 -13.02 17.78
CA LYS A 51 -14.89 -12.10 17.09
C LYS A 51 -15.59 -10.82 16.69
N LYS A 52 -14.96 -9.69 17.00
CA LYS A 52 -15.35 -8.37 16.48
C LYS A 52 -14.13 -7.68 15.93
N LEU A 53 -14.29 -6.94 14.84
CA LEU A 53 -13.23 -6.11 14.28
C LEU A 53 -13.65 -4.63 14.29
N VAL A 54 -12.80 -3.77 14.85
CA VAL A 54 -12.94 -2.32 14.82
C VAL A 54 -11.75 -1.72 14.07
N ASP A 55 -12.01 -1.17 12.88
CA ASP A 55 -11.05 -0.40 12.11
C ASP A 55 -11.27 1.08 12.36
N LEU A 56 -10.32 1.74 13.04
CA LEU A 56 -10.38 3.16 13.42
C LEU A 56 -10.30 4.12 12.21
N ASN A 57 -10.01 3.60 11.03
CA ASN A 57 -10.09 4.36 9.79
C ASN A 57 -11.54 4.49 9.28
N THR A 58 -12.44 3.60 9.72
CA THR A 58 -13.83 3.54 9.26
C THR A 58 -14.87 3.80 10.33
N GLN A 59 -14.53 3.59 11.61
CA GLN A 59 -15.44 3.75 12.74
C GLN A 59 -14.68 4.12 14.02
N LYS A 60 -15.40 4.59 15.04
CA LYS A 60 -14.85 4.87 16.38
C LYS A 60 -14.84 3.61 17.23
N LEU A 61 -13.90 3.51 18.14
CA LEU A 61 -13.87 2.49 19.19
C LEU A 61 -14.87 2.89 20.30
N ASN A 62 -15.74 1.96 20.66
CA ASN A 62 -16.70 2.13 21.73
C ASN A 62 -16.25 1.37 23.00
N GLU A 63 -16.49 1.92 24.16
CA GLU A 63 -16.20 1.26 25.45
C GLU A 63 -16.93 -0.08 25.60
N LYS A 64 -18.14 -0.19 25.04
CA LYS A 64 -18.92 -1.44 25.02
C LYS A 64 -18.19 -2.57 24.27
N ASP A 65 -17.44 -2.26 23.21
CA ASP A 65 -16.67 -3.25 22.46
C ASP A 65 -15.45 -3.72 23.26
N ILE A 66 -14.79 -2.79 23.99
CA ILE A 66 -13.66 -3.16 24.87
C ILE A 66 -14.17 -4.03 26.03
N ASN A 67 -15.24 -3.62 26.69
CA ASN A 67 -15.82 -4.38 27.81
C ASN A 67 -16.27 -5.79 27.42
N TRP A 68 -16.78 -5.95 26.22
CA TRP A 68 -17.23 -7.24 25.69
C TRP A 68 -16.09 -8.26 25.50
N ALA A 69 -14.87 -7.81 25.25
CA ALA A 69 -13.74 -8.67 24.90
C ALA A 69 -13.04 -9.26 26.16
N ASP A 70 -12.55 -10.47 26.02
CA ASP A 70 -11.56 -11.08 26.95
C ASP A 70 -10.13 -10.69 26.54
N PHE A 71 -9.86 -10.66 25.23
CA PHE A 71 -8.60 -10.21 24.65
C PHE A 71 -8.82 -9.13 23.62
N VAL A 72 -7.86 -8.19 23.55
CA VAL A 72 -7.79 -7.17 22.49
C VAL A 72 -6.56 -7.44 21.64
N PHE A 73 -6.77 -7.78 20.37
CA PHE A 73 -5.71 -8.04 19.40
C PHE A 73 -5.44 -6.79 18.58
N ILE A 74 -4.20 -6.30 18.57
CA ILE A 74 -3.79 -5.10 17.84
C ILE A 74 -2.77 -5.49 16.77
N SER A 75 -3.03 -5.10 15.54
CA SER A 75 -2.04 -5.16 14.46
C SER A 75 -1.87 -3.80 13.82
N ALA A 76 -0.61 -3.39 13.56
CA ALA A 76 -0.32 -2.07 13.04
C ALA A 76 0.92 -2.05 12.13
N MET A 77 0.94 -1.07 11.23
CA MET A 77 2.12 -0.62 10.50
C MET A 77 2.87 0.46 11.31
N VAL A 78 4.15 0.68 11.02
CA VAL A 78 4.97 1.70 11.72
C VAL A 78 4.31 3.08 11.69
N ALA A 79 3.69 3.47 10.58
CA ALA A 79 2.98 4.74 10.43
C ALA A 79 1.79 4.93 11.38
N GLN A 80 1.27 3.85 11.98
CA GLN A 80 0.14 3.92 12.92
C GLN A 80 0.58 4.02 14.39
N LYS A 81 1.88 4.13 14.67
CA LYS A 81 2.48 4.05 16.01
C LYS A 81 1.81 4.98 17.03
N GLU A 82 1.52 6.22 16.67
CA GLU A 82 0.87 7.16 17.60
C GLU A 82 -0.56 6.73 17.94
N SER A 83 -1.33 6.28 16.94
CA SER A 83 -2.67 5.74 17.18
C SER A 83 -2.64 4.44 18.00
N VAL A 84 -1.58 3.63 17.89
CA VAL A 84 -1.37 2.45 18.75
C VAL A 84 -1.25 2.85 20.20
N LYS A 85 -0.45 3.87 20.54
CA LYS A 85 -0.29 4.37 21.91
C LYS A 85 -1.63 4.83 22.51
N GLU A 86 -2.43 5.58 21.72
CA GLU A 86 -3.77 6.01 22.12
C GLU A 86 -4.69 4.82 22.41
N VAL A 87 -4.70 3.82 21.51
CA VAL A 87 -5.51 2.59 21.65
C VAL A 87 -5.10 1.80 22.89
N ILE A 88 -3.81 1.59 23.12
CA ILE A 88 -3.30 0.89 24.31
C ILE A 88 -3.76 1.61 25.59
N SER A 89 -3.62 2.94 25.65
CA SER A 89 -4.07 3.75 26.79
C SER A 89 -5.57 3.60 27.07
N GLN A 90 -6.40 3.56 26.01
CA GLN A 90 -7.84 3.34 26.16
C GLN A 90 -8.14 1.92 26.68
N VAL A 91 -7.54 0.89 26.11
CA VAL A 91 -7.80 -0.51 26.48
C VAL A 91 -7.36 -0.82 27.92
N LYS A 92 -6.23 -0.26 28.37
CA LYS A 92 -5.72 -0.45 29.75
C LYS A 92 -6.69 0.03 30.82
N ARG A 93 -7.51 1.07 30.56
CA ARG A 93 -8.54 1.54 31.51
C ARG A 93 -9.59 0.47 31.84
N PHE A 94 -9.72 -0.55 31.00
CA PHE A 94 -10.70 -1.63 31.15
C PHE A 94 -10.06 -2.95 31.63
N ASN A 95 -8.78 -2.94 32.05
CA ASN A 95 -8.04 -4.12 32.49
C ASN A 95 -8.11 -5.32 31.52
N LYS A 96 -8.14 -5.06 30.19
CA LYS A 96 -8.18 -6.11 29.17
C LYS A 96 -6.76 -6.49 28.77
N LYS A 97 -6.59 -7.78 28.49
CA LYS A 97 -5.32 -8.32 27.98
C LYS A 97 -5.11 -7.93 26.53
N ILE A 98 -3.94 -7.36 26.25
CA ILE A 98 -3.55 -6.93 24.91
C ILE A 98 -2.60 -7.92 24.27
N VAL A 99 -2.95 -8.39 23.06
CA VAL A 99 -2.11 -9.22 22.20
C VAL A 99 -1.72 -8.41 20.98
N ALA A 100 -0.43 -8.22 20.73
CA ALA A 100 0.07 -7.40 19.64
C ALA A 100 0.85 -8.22 18.62
N GLY A 101 0.62 -7.91 17.33
CA GLY A 101 1.33 -8.51 16.19
C GLY A 101 1.37 -7.61 14.97
N GLY A 102 1.86 -8.14 13.87
CA GLY A 102 2.01 -7.42 12.61
C GLY A 102 3.31 -6.61 12.51
N PRO A 103 3.50 -5.84 11.43
CA PRO A 103 4.80 -5.27 11.06
C PRO A 103 5.44 -4.37 12.12
N LEU A 104 4.68 -3.44 12.72
CA LEU A 104 5.21 -2.55 13.75
C LEU A 104 5.84 -3.34 14.90
N PHE A 105 5.10 -4.29 15.45
CA PHE A 105 5.56 -5.03 16.62
C PHE A 105 6.63 -6.07 16.26
N THR A 106 6.60 -6.64 15.07
CA THR A 106 7.66 -7.56 14.61
C THR A 106 9.02 -6.87 14.53
N ILE A 107 9.04 -5.57 14.14
CA ILE A 107 10.28 -4.79 14.01
C ILE A 107 10.68 -4.13 15.33
N SER A 108 9.72 -3.63 16.12
CA SER A 108 9.98 -2.70 17.24
C SER A 108 9.16 -3.02 18.49
N TYR A 109 8.91 -4.29 18.81
CA TYR A 109 8.13 -4.68 20.00
C TYR A 109 8.78 -4.21 21.32
N GLU A 110 10.10 -4.05 21.30
CA GLU A 110 10.88 -3.61 22.46
C GLU A 110 10.37 -2.28 23.03
N GLU A 111 9.85 -1.41 22.19
CA GLU A 111 9.30 -0.10 22.59
C GLU A 111 7.97 -0.21 23.38
N PHE A 112 7.30 -1.36 23.32
CA PHE A 112 5.99 -1.60 23.91
C PHE A 112 5.97 -2.64 25.02
N LEU A 113 7.15 -3.10 25.49
CA LEU A 113 7.27 -4.15 26.48
C LEU A 113 6.49 -3.91 27.79
N ASN A 114 6.40 -2.66 28.22
CA ASN A 114 5.70 -2.30 29.47
C ASN A 114 4.20 -2.08 29.28
N ASP A 115 3.73 -2.07 28.03
CA ASP A 115 2.38 -1.66 27.68
C ASP A 115 1.50 -2.81 27.17
N ILE A 116 2.10 -3.88 26.70
CA ILE A 116 1.43 -5.01 26.04
C ILE A 116 1.68 -6.29 26.84
N ASP A 117 0.63 -7.10 27.00
CA ASP A 117 0.70 -8.35 27.74
C ASP A 117 1.40 -9.44 26.91
N TYR A 118 1.03 -9.59 25.63
CA TYR A 118 1.55 -10.66 24.78
C TYR A 118 1.90 -10.17 23.39
N PHE A 119 3.02 -10.63 22.85
CA PHE A 119 3.45 -10.37 21.48
C PHE A 119 3.44 -11.67 20.67
N VAL A 120 2.74 -11.62 19.52
CA VAL A 120 2.71 -12.68 18.50
C VAL A 120 3.39 -12.11 17.25
N LEU A 121 4.71 -12.34 17.14
CA LEU A 121 5.58 -11.69 16.17
C LEU A 121 5.78 -12.54 14.91
N GLY A 122 6.14 -11.91 13.80
CA GLY A 122 6.30 -12.57 12.51
C GLY A 122 4.95 -12.89 11.85
N GLU A 123 4.93 -13.94 11.04
CA GLU A 123 3.71 -14.36 10.33
C GLU A 123 2.82 -15.21 11.25
N ALA A 124 1.56 -14.81 11.36
CA ALA A 124 0.60 -15.37 12.30
C ALA A 124 0.34 -16.86 12.08
N GLU A 125 0.49 -17.34 10.85
CA GLU A 125 0.33 -18.77 10.52
C GLU A 125 1.30 -19.68 11.29
N VAL A 126 2.48 -19.15 11.70
CA VAL A 126 3.47 -19.86 12.51
C VAL A 126 3.25 -19.63 14.01
N THR A 127 3.07 -18.38 14.41
CA THR A 127 3.17 -17.97 15.82
C THR A 127 1.83 -17.96 16.56
N LEU A 128 0.72 -17.77 15.85
CA LEU A 128 -0.62 -17.80 16.47
C LEU A 128 -1.00 -19.21 17.00
N PRO A 129 -0.74 -20.32 16.29
CA PRO A 129 -0.98 -21.65 16.83
C PRO A 129 -0.22 -21.90 18.15
N LEU A 130 1.03 -21.45 18.26
CA LEU A 130 1.82 -21.54 19.50
C LEU A 130 1.20 -20.72 20.63
N PHE A 131 0.71 -19.50 20.33
CA PHE A 131 -0.02 -18.69 21.30
C PHE A 131 -1.29 -19.42 21.81
N LEU A 132 -2.06 -20.01 20.92
CA LEU A 132 -3.30 -20.72 21.26
C LEU A 132 -3.04 -21.97 22.10
N GLU A 133 -1.99 -22.71 21.78
CA GLU A 133 -1.55 -23.88 22.55
C GLU A 133 -1.10 -23.48 23.96
N ASN A 134 -0.25 -22.45 24.07
CA ASN A 134 0.21 -21.94 25.36
C ASN A 134 -0.95 -21.38 26.21
N LEU A 135 -1.93 -20.74 25.57
CA LEU A 135 -3.15 -20.28 26.25
C LEU A 135 -3.97 -21.46 26.82
N LYS A 136 -4.12 -22.52 26.02
CA LYS A 136 -4.83 -23.74 26.45
C LYS A 136 -4.16 -24.42 27.64
N ASN A 137 -2.82 -24.46 27.65
CA ASN A 137 -2.01 -25.11 28.67
C ASN A 137 -1.69 -24.19 29.86
N SER A 138 -2.18 -22.94 29.88
CA SER A 138 -1.86 -21.91 30.89
C SER A 138 -0.35 -21.61 31.02
N THR A 139 0.39 -21.74 29.93
CA THR A 139 1.85 -21.54 29.84
C THR A 139 2.20 -20.35 28.98
N LEU A 140 1.34 -19.31 28.97
CA LEU A 140 1.52 -18.14 28.10
C LEU A 140 2.86 -17.43 28.36
N GLN A 141 3.63 -17.31 27.27
CA GLN A 141 4.84 -16.52 27.24
C GLN A 141 4.53 -15.11 26.73
N LYS A 142 5.23 -14.11 27.27
CA LYS A 142 5.05 -12.71 26.87
C LYS A 142 5.39 -12.47 25.41
N ILE A 143 6.41 -13.14 24.87
CA ILE A 143 6.88 -12.97 23.50
C ILE A 143 6.90 -14.34 22.82
N ILE A 144 6.12 -14.45 21.74
CA ILE A 144 6.10 -15.61 20.84
C ILE A 144 6.59 -15.12 19.48
N LYS A 145 7.71 -15.67 19.03
CA LYS A 145 8.35 -15.35 17.76
C LYS A 145 8.72 -16.64 17.01
N PRO A 146 8.79 -16.59 15.66
CA PRO A 146 9.23 -17.74 14.90
C PRO A 146 10.72 -18.01 15.15
N GLU A 147 11.15 -19.24 14.96
CA GLU A 147 12.57 -19.58 14.88
C GLU A 147 13.23 -18.85 13.69
N PRO A 148 14.54 -18.59 13.71
CA PRO A 148 15.25 -18.01 12.59
C PRO A 148 14.96 -18.77 11.29
N ASN A 149 14.57 -18.04 10.23
CA ASN A 149 14.22 -18.60 8.91
C ASN A 149 13.00 -19.55 8.90
N GLN A 150 12.19 -19.56 9.94
CA GLN A 150 10.92 -20.28 9.95
C GLN A 150 9.83 -19.44 9.27
N TRP A 151 9.41 -19.89 8.10
CA TRP A 151 8.35 -19.24 7.30
C TRP A 151 7.20 -20.22 7.06
N PRO A 152 5.94 -19.76 7.08
CA PRO A 152 4.80 -20.64 6.78
C PRO A 152 4.76 -21.02 5.29
N ASP A 153 4.18 -22.16 5.01
CA ASP A 153 3.68 -22.48 3.68
C ASP A 153 2.37 -21.71 3.45
N ILE A 154 2.43 -20.62 2.69
CA ILE A 154 1.25 -19.76 2.47
C ILE A 154 0.19 -20.39 1.55
N SER A 155 0.48 -21.54 0.92
CA SER A 155 -0.52 -22.31 0.19
C SER A 155 -1.59 -22.90 1.13
N GLN A 156 -1.27 -23.02 2.43
CA GLN A 156 -2.16 -23.50 3.48
C GLN A 156 -2.87 -22.37 4.24
N THR A 157 -2.62 -21.10 3.88
CA THR A 157 -3.25 -19.95 4.53
C THR A 157 -4.77 -19.95 4.33
N VAL A 158 -5.48 -19.49 5.35
CA VAL A 158 -6.95 -19.43 5.36
C VAL A 158 -7.48 -18.28 4.49
N VAL A 159 -8.72 -18.40 4.03
CA VAL A 159 -9.43 -17.26 3.43
C VAL A 159 -9.74 -16.25 4.54
N PRO A 160 -9.42 -14.96 4.35
CA PRO A 160 -9.69 -13.92 5.35
C PRO A 160 -11.19 -13.84 5.70
N LEU A 161 -11.50 -13.52 6.95
CA LEU A 161 -12.86 -13.46 7.46
C LEU A 161 -13.51 -12.10 7.14
N TRP A 162 -13.90 -11.93 5.87
CA TRP A 162 -14.44 -10.68 5.32
C TRP A 162 -15.73 -10.18 5.95
N GLU A 163 -16.50 -11.08 6.56
CA GLU A 163 -17.79 -10.78 7.20
C GLU A 163 -17.63 -9.86 8.43
N LEU A 164 -16.43 -9.72 8.98
CA LEU A 164 -16.16 -8.83 10.11
C LEU A 164 -16.13 -7.34 9.75
N ILE A 165 -16.16 -7.00 8.47
CA ILE A 165 -16.09 -5.60 8.02
C ILE A 165 -17.31 -5.20 7.18
N ASP A 166 -17.66 -3.93 7.24
CA ASP A 166 -18.58 -3.32 6.27
C ASP A 166 -17.79 -2.89 5.02
N MET A 167 -17.79 -3.76 4.00
CA MET A 167 -17.06 -3.52 2.74
C MET A 167 -17.44 -2.21 2.07
N LYS A 168 -18.67 -1.68 2.28
CA LYS A 168 -19.11 -0.42 1.68
C LYS A 168 -18.28 0.79 2.13
N LYS A 169 -17.56 0.68 3.25
CA LYS A 169 -16.68 1.74 3.78
C LYS A 169 -15.32 1.83 3.08
N TYR A 170 -14.96 0.83 2.26
CA TYR A 170 -13.64 0.74 1.63
C TYR A 170 -13.72 1.01 0.12
N ALA A 171 -12.64 1.58 -0.42
CA ALA A 171 -12.52 1.83 -1.86
C ALA A 171 -12.06 0.61 -2.65
N SER A 172 -11.30 -0.28 -2.01
CA SER A 172 -10.76 -1.52 -2.58
C SER A 172 -10.75 -2.62 -1.52
N MET A 173 -10.90 -3.87 -1.93
CA MET A 173 -10.54 -5.02 -1.12
C MET A 173 -9.07 -5.39 -1.35
N SER A 174 -8.54 -6.30 -0.53
CA SER A 174 -7.15 -6.75 -0.62
C SER A 174 -7.06 -8.25 -0.54
N ILE A 175 -6.27 -8.87 -1.42
CA ILE A 175 -5.87 -10.27 -1.33
C ILE A 175 -4.36 -10.36 -1.53
N GLN A 176 -3.75 -11.52 -1.33
CA GLN A 176 -2.32 -11.70 -1.47
C GLN A 176 -2.02 -12.99 -2.24
N PHE A 177 -1.16 -12.91 -3.25
CA PHE A 177 -0.67 -14.08 -3.97
C PHE A 177 0.66 -14.58 -3.40
N SER A 178 1.60 -13.66 -3.11
CA SER A 178 2.94 -14.03 -2.65
C SER A 178 3.42 -13.19 -1.47
N ARG A 179 4.38 -13.72 -0.71
CA ARG A 179 5.16 -13.02 0.32
C ARG A 179 6.63 -13.23 0.07
N GLY A 180 7.42 -12.17 0.29
CA GLY A 180 8.86 -12.15 0.09
C GLY A 180 9.26 -11.54 -1.24
N CYS A 181 10.50 -11.03 -1.28
CA CYS A 181 11.05 -10.36 -2.44
C CYS A 181 12.49 -10.82 -2.70
N PRO A 182 12.86 -11.25 -3.93
CA PRO A 182 14.20 -11.77 -4.21
C PRO A 182 15.27 -10.67 -4.20
N PHE A 183 14.88 -9.41 -4.33
CA PHE A 183 15.80 -8.27 -4.35
C PHE A 183 16.32 -7.94 -2.95
N ASN A 184 17.45 -7.24 -2.91
CA ASN A 184 18.16 -6.92 -1.67
C ASN A 184 18.45 -5.41 -1.56
N CYS A 185 17.41 -4.59 -1.77
CA CYS A 185 17.52 -3.14 -1.63
C CYS A 185 17.89 -2.76 -0.20
N GLU A 186 18.87 -1.87 -0.02
CA GLU A 186 19.46 -1.56 1.28
C GLU A 186 18.47 -0.99 2.29
N PHE A 187 17.49 -0.22 1.81
CA PHE A 187 16.51 0.51 2.63
C PHE A 187 15.23 -0.30 2.93
N CYS A 188 15.09 -1.50 2.34
CA CYS A 188 13.81 -2.22 2.36
C CYS A 188 13.71 -3.19 3.54
N ASP A 189 12.64 -3.10 4.32
CA ASP A 189 12.34 -3.95 5.47
C ASP A 189 11.56 -5.23 5.11
N ILE A 190 11.07 -5.34 3.87
CA ILE A 190 10.30 -6.49 3.40
C ILE A 190 11.06 -7.81 3.58
N ILE A 191 12.37 -7.80 3.32
CA ILE A 191 13.19 -9.02 3.49
C ILE A 191 13.31 -9.46 4.94
N LEU A 192 13.15 -8.53 5.89
CA LEU A 192 13.11 -8.84 7.33
C LEU A 192 11.76 -9.39 7.75
N LEU A 193 10.68 -8.88 7.15
CA LEU A 193 9.30 -9.26 7.47
C LEU A 193 8.85 -10.55 6.77
N ASN A 194 9.22 -10.72 5.49
CA ASN A 194 8.66 -11.75 4.61
C ASN A 194 9.73 -12.64 3.95
N GLY A 195 11.02 -12.38 4.20
CA GLY A 195 12.13 -13.15 3.62
C GLY A 195 12.46 -12.82 2.18
N ARG A 196 13.54 -13.46 1.68
CA ARG A 196 14.06 -13.25 0.31
C ARG A 196 13.59 -14.30 -0.70
N VAL A 197 13.08 -15.44 -0.22
CA VAL A 197 12.55 -16.50 -1.09
C VAL A 197 11.05 -16.29 -1.22
N PRO A 198 10.54 -15.93 -2.42
CA PRO A 198 9.11 -15.73 -2.60
C PRO A 198 8.34 -17.03 -2.39
N ARG A 199 7.38 -17.00 -1.47
CA ARG A 199 6.41 -18.06 -1.21
C ARG A 199 5.09 -17.67 -1.86
N ILE A 200 4.41 -18.62 -2.48
CA ILE A 200 3.22 -18.34 -3.30
C ILE A 200 2.02 -19.20 -2.85
N LYS A 201 0.84 -18.64 -3.02
CA LYS A 201 -0.41 -19.40 -2.98
C LYS A 201 -0.64 -20.11 -4.31
N ASP A 202 -1.34 -21.23 -4.27
CA ASP A 202 -1.77 -21.88 -5.51
C ASP A 202 -2.99 -21.18 -6.15
N LYS A 203 -3.31 -21.58 -7.38
CA LYS A 203 -4.45 -21.02 -8.12
C LYS A 203 -5.79 -21.29 -7.42
N ILE A 204 -5.94 -22.42 -6.73
CA ILE A 204 -7.20 -22.81 -6.07
C ILE A 204 -7.45 -21.88 -4.88
N GLN A 205 -6.40 -21.60 -4.10
CA GLN A 205 -6.46 -20.67 -2.97
C GLN A 205 -6.86 -19.26 -3.44
N ILE A 206 -6.21 -18.75 -4.48
CA ILE A 206 -6.53 -17.42 -5.04
C ILE A 206 -7.99 -17.37 -5.50
N LEU A 207 -8.47 -18.39 -6.20
CA LEU A 207 -9.86 -18.44 -6.65
C LEU A 207 -10.85 -18.53 -5.49
N LYS A 208 -10.52 -19.24 -4.40
CA LYS A 208 -11.36 -19.26 -3.17
C LYS A 208 -11.48 -17.86 -2.56
N GLU A 209 -10.39 -17.10 -2.48
CA GLU A 209 -10.41 -15.73 -1.95
C GLU A 209 -11.24 -14.80 -2.87
N LEU A 210 -11.10 -14.91 -4.20
CA LEU A 210 -11.90 -14.15 -5.16
C LEU A 210 -13.39 -14.53 -5.09
N ASP A 211 -13.71 -15.82 -4.96
CA ASP A 211 -15.09 -16.29 -4.80
C ASP A 211 -15.71 -15.81 -3.46
N ALA A 212 -14.94 -15.76 -2.38
CA ALA A 212 -15.42 -15.23 -1.10
C ALA A 212 -15.84 -13.75 -1.25
N LEU A 213 -15.00 -12.92 -1.85
CA LEU A 213 -15.33 -11.51 -2.13
C LEU A 213 -16.53 -11.38 -3.08
N TYR A 214 -16.59 -12.23 -4.13
CA TYR A 214 -17.70 -12.24 -5.08
C TYR A 214 -19.04 -12.59 -4.44
N ASN A 215 -19.05 -13.62 -3.57
CA ASN A 215 -20.23 -14.10 -2.88
C ASN A 215 -20.76 -13.11 -1.84
N LEU A 216 -19.86 -12.29 -1.25
CA LEU A 216 -20.22 -11.15 -0.40
C LEU A 216 -20.62 -9.89 -1.20
N ASN A 217 -20.92 -10.05 -2.48
CA ASN A 217 -21.37 -8.99 -3.39
C ASN A 217 -20.36 -7.86 -3.60
N TRP A 218 -19.06 -8.07 -3.34
CA TRP A 218 -18.06 -7.10 -3.76
C TRP A 218 -17.98 -7.03 -5.30
N ARG A 219 -17.97 -5.81 -5.82
CA ARG A 219 -17.78 -5.52 -7.25
C ARG A 219 -16.94 -4.24 -7.35
N GLY A 220 -15.69 -4.36 -7.74
CA GLY A 220 -14.80 -3.20 -7.79
C GLY A 220 -13.33 -3.55 -7.75
N ASN A 221 -12.53 -2.65 -7.17
CA ASN A 221 -11.09 -2.83 -7.09
C ASN A 221 -10.69 -3.90 -6.08
N VAL A 222 -9.69 -4.70 -6.42
CA VAL A 222 -9.03 -5.67 -5.53
C VAL A 222 -7.51 -5.48 -5.69
N PHE A 223 -6.85 -5.17 -4.61
CA PHE A 223 -5.41 -4.99 -4.53
C PHE A 223 -4.73 -6.30 -4.13
N PHE A 224 -3.85 -6.80 -5.00
CA PHE A 224 -2.91 -7.85 -4.63
C PHE A 224 -1.75 -7.21 -3.88
N VAL A 225 -1.74 -7.41 -2.55
CA VAL A 225 -0.81 -6.73 -1.62
C VAL A 225 0.58 -7.40 -1.57
N ASP A 226 1.05 -7.88 -2.71
CA ASP A 226 2.32 -8.57 -2.84
C ASP A 226 3.49 -7.60 -2.76
N ASP A 227 4.61 -8.03 -2.21
CA ASP A 227 5.86 -7.25 -2.18
C ASP A 227 6.46 -7.10 -3.59
N ASN A 228 6.32 -8.14 -4.39
CA ASN A 228 6.61 -8.16 -5.82
C ASN A 228 5.81 -9.29 -6.50
N PHE A 229 4.67 -8.96 -7.05
CA PHE A 229 3.73 -9.91 -7.64
C PHE A 229 4.36 -10.83 -8.68
N ILE A 230 5.32 -10.31 -9.45
CA ILE A 230 6.00 -11.06 -10.52
C ILE A 230 7.24 -11.84 -10.06
N SER A 231 7.36 -12.09 -8.77
CA SER A 231 8.51 -12.82 -8.19
C SER A 231 8.61 -14.27 -8.67
N ASN A 232 7.49 -14.89 -9.08
CA ASN A 232 7.44 -16.22 -9.70
C ASN A 232 6.69 -16.16 -11.03
N LYS A 233 7.36 -15.68 -12.08
CA LYS A 233 6.77 -15.47 -13.42
C LYS A 233 6.24 -16.76 -14.05
N ILE A 234 6.91 -17.89 -13.85
CA ILE A 234 6.51 -19.19 -14.44
C ILE A 234 5.15 -19.60 -13.89
N ASN A 235 5.01 -19.65 -12.57
CA ASN A 235 3.74 -20.02 -11.94
C ASN A 235 2.59 -19.07 -12.32
N LEU A 236 2.88 -17.76 -12.38
CA LEU A 236 1.91 -16.76 -12.82
C LEU A 236 1.42 -17.02 -14.24
N LYS A 237 2.34 -17.23 -15.21
CA LYS A 237 1.98 -17.42 -16.62
C LYS A 237 1.26 -18.74 -16.87
N GLU A 238 1.72 -19.81 -16.26
CA GLU A 238 1.21 -21.15 -16.57
C GLU A 238 -0.04 -21.52 -15.76
N LYS A 239 -0.18 -21.01 -14.53
CA LYS A 239 -1.20 -21.52 -13.61
C LYS A 239 -2.16 -20.43 -13.11
N VAL A 240 -1.65 -19.34 -12.53
CA VAL A 240 -2.49 -18.39 -11.77
C VAL A 240 -3.26 -17.46 -12.69
N LEU A 241 -2.58 -16.75 -13.60
CA LEU A 241 -3.24 -15.79 -14.49
C LEU A 241 -4.24 -16.48 -15.45
N PRO A 242 -3.93 -17.64 -16.09
CA PRO A 242 -4.93 -18.37 -16.86
C PRO A 242 -6.16 -18.79 -16.05
N ALA A 243 -5.99 -19.15 -14.76
CA ALA A 243 -7.10 -19.50 -13.89
C ALA A 243 -7.97 -18.27 -13.55
N ILE A 244 -7.34 -17.11 -13.25
CA ILE A 244 -8.05 -15.85 -12.99
C ILE A 244 -8.80 -15.38 -14.26
N ILE A 245 -8.22 -15.51 -15.45
CA ILE A 245 -8.87 -15.17 -16.72
C ILE A 245 -10.14 -15.99 -16.89
N LYS A 246 -10.05 -17.32 -16.81
CA LYS A 246 -11.21 -18.23 -16.93
C LYS A 246 -12.28 -17.94 -15.86
N TRP A 247 -11.86 -17.64 -14.65
CA TRP A 247 -12.77 -17.24 -13.56
C TRP A 247 -13.46 -15.91 -13.88
N GLY A 248 -12.70 -14.92 -14.33
CA GLY A 248 -13.22 -13.60 -14.72
C GLY A 248 -14.23 -13.68 -15.84
N GLU A 249 -13.96 -14.46 -16.89
CA GLU A 249 -14.89 -14.70 -18.00
C GLU A 249 -16.23 -15.31 -17.50
N ARG A 250 -16.17 -16.33 -16.66
CA ARG A 250 -17.36 -16.97 -16.07
C ARG A 250 -18.19 -16.01 -15.19
N LYS A 251 -17.50 -15.12 -14.46
CA LYS A 251 -18.12 -14.15 -13.53
C LYS A 251 -18.37 -12.78 -14.17
N LYS A 252 -18.18 -12.61 -15.49
CA LYS A 252 -18.34 -11.37 -16.26
C LYS A 252 -17.44 -10.23 -15.75
N HIS A 253 -16.18 -10.54 -15.41
CA HIS A 253 -15.14 -9.61 -14.97
C HIS A 253 -15.59 -8.65 -13.84
N PRO A 254 -15.94 -9.16 -12.66
CA PRO A 254 -16.51 -8.35 -11.58
C PRO A 254 -15.49 -7.44 -10.91
N PHE A 255 -14.19 -7.72 -11.03
CA PHE A 255 -13.11 -7.05 -10.34
C PHE A 255 -12.14 -6.36 -11.29
N ILE A 256 -11.48 -5.33 -10.77
CA ILE A 256 -10.34 -4.66 -11.38
C ILE A 256 -9.17 -4.87 -10.44
N PHE A 257 -8.04 -5.35 -10.95
CA PHE A 257 -6.88 -5.67 -10.14
C PHE A 257 -5.79 -4.62 -10.25
N ASN A 258 -5.10 -4.40 -9.15
CA ASN A 258 -3.86 -3.65 -9.07
C ASN A 258 -2.86 -4.38 -8.15
N THR A 259 -1.57 -4.16 -8.35
CA THR A 259 -0.51 -4.82 -7.58
C THR A 259 0.81 -4.05 -7.64
N GLN A 260 1.81 -4.55 -6.93
CA GLN A 260 3.19 -4.05 -6.97
C GLN A 260 4.08 -4.99 -7.78
N VAL A 261 4.91 -4.42 -8.64
CA VAL A 261 5.84 -5.17 -9.50
C VAL A 261 7.19 -4.46 -9.62
N SER A 262 8.22 -5.20 -9.94
CA SER A 262 9.51 -4.61 -10.35
C SER A 262 9.49 -4.19 -11.81
N ILE A 263 10.34 -3.21 -12.18
CA ILE A 263 10.38 -2.60 -13.54
C ILE A 263 10.66 -3.62 -14.66
N ASN A 264 11.30 -4.75 -14.35
CA ASN A 264 11.61 -5.81 -15.31
C ASN A 264 10.37 -6.57 -15.83
N ILE A 265 9.17 -6.17 -15.42
CA ILE A 265 7.93 -6.59 -16.10
C ILE A 265 7.91 -6.09 -17.55
N ALA A 266 8.55 -4.95 -17.85
CA ALA A 266 8.65 -4.39 -19.20
C ALA A 266 9.29 -5.34 -20.21
N ASP A 267 10.10 -6.31 -19.73
CA ASP A 267 10.81 -7.28 -20.55
C ASP A 267 9.96 -8.50 -20.92
N ASP A 268 8.76 -8.63 -20.31
CA ASP A 268 7.90 -9.82 -20.46
C ASP A 268 6.50 -9.43 -20.99
N LYS A 269 6.43 -9.28 -22.31
CA LYS A 269 5.20 -8.85 -22.99
C LYS A 269 4.05 -9.85 -22.80
N GLU A 270 4.35 -11.16 -22.76
CA GLU A 270 3.36 -12.21 -22.53
C GLU A 270 2.75 -12.10 -21.13
N LEU A 271 3.60 -11.90 -20.10
CA LEU A 271 3.13 -11.72 -18.72
C LEU A 271 2.22 -10.49 -18.61
N MET A 272 2.61 -9.36 -19.21
CA MET A 272 1.77 -8.15 -19.22
C MET A 272 0.43 -8.39 -19.92
N ASP A 273 0.41 -9.11 -21.06
CA ASP A 273 -0.83 -9.44 -21.76
C ASP A 273 -1.76 -10.31 -20.88
N LEU A 274 -1.21 -11.35 -20.25
CA LEU A 274 -1.96 -12.20 -19.33
C LEU A 274 -2.50 -11.40 -18.14
N MET A 275 -1.71 -10.51 -17.54
CA MET A 275 -2.18 -9.64 -16.45
C MET A 275 -3.33 -8.76 -16.90
N VAL A 276 -3.22 -8.10 -18.05
CA VAL A 276 -4.30 -7.24 -18.57
C VAL A 276 -5.57 -8.04 -18.85
N ARG A 277 -5.46 -9.23 -19.45
CA ARG A 277 -6.58 -10.13 -19.68
C ARG A 277 -7.21 -10.64 -18.38
N ALA A 278 -6.40 -10.89 -17.36
CA ALA A 278 -6.88 -11.27 -16.03
C ALA A 278 -7.65 -10.13 -15.31
N GLY A 279 -7.50 -8.87 -15.77
CA GLY A 279 -8.20 -7.71 -15.21
C GLY A 279 -7.30 -6.72 -14.47
N PHE A 280 -5.98 -6.91 -14.48
CA PHE A 280 -5.05 -5.90 -13.95
C PHE A 280 -5.03 -4.67 -14.86
N ASN A 281 -5.05 -3.48 -14.23
CA ASN A 281 -4.99 -2.20 -14.94
C ASN A 281 -3.93 -1.25 -14.41
N THR A 282 -3.42 -1.51 -13.22
CA THR A 282 -2.52 -0.61 -12.52
C THR A 282 -1.43 -1.43 -11.85
N VAL A 283 -0.20 -0.97 -11.99
CA VAL A 283 0.96 -1.53 -11.30
C VAL A 283 1.73 -0.41 -10.59
N PHE A 284 2.08 -0.66 -9.33
CA PHE A 284 3.01 0.20 -8.60
C PHE A 284 4.44 -0.32 -8.82
N ILE A 285 5.35 0.59 -9.15
CA ILE A 285 6.76 0.28 -9.41
C ILE A 285 7.66 1.19 -8.60
N GLY A 286 8.55 0.60 -7.80
CA GLY A 286 9.63 1.34 -7.17
C GLY A 286 10.69 1.75 -8.20
N ILE A 287 10.61 2.98 -8.68
CA ILE A 287 11.62 3.58 -9.58
C ILE A 287 12.81 4.08 -8.76
N GLU A 288 12.54 4.62 -7.61
CA GLU A 288 13.38 5.22 -6.58
C GLU A 288 14.09 6.49 -7.07
N SER A 289 14.96 6.40 -8.08
CA SER A 289 15.72 7.55 -8.55
C SER A 289 15.97 7.50 -10.07
N PRO A 290 16.00 8.66 -10.75
CA PRO A 290 16.54 8.75 -12.11
C PRO A 290 18.09 8.71 -12.14
N ASN A 291 18.75 8.80 -10.99
CA ASN A 291 20.20 8.77 -10.85
C ASN A 291 20.68 7.33 -10.65
N GLU A 292 21.42 6.80 -11.63
CA GLU A 292 21.90 5.42 -11.60
C GLU A 292 22.89 5.15 -10.45
N GLU A 293 23.70 6.13 -10.07
CA GLU A 293 24.64 5.99 -8.94
C GLU A 293 23.89 5.84 -7.61
N SER A 294 22.77 6.54 -7.44
CA SER A 294 21.89 6.36 -6.27
C SER A 294 21.26 4.96 -6.25
N LEU A 295 20.86 4.44 -7.43
CA LEU A 295 20.32 3.07 -7.55
C LEU A 295 21.37 2.00 -7.25
N LYS A 296 22.61 2.17 -7.71
CA LYS A 296 23.74 1.30 -7.37
C LYS A 296 24.03 1.33 -5.87
N GLY A 297 24.09 2.53 -5.30
CA GLY A 297 24.38 2.74 -3.88
C GLY A 297 23.38 2.09 -2.93
N CYS A 298 22.12 1.96 -3.34
CA CYS A 298 21.07 1.31 -2.55
C CYS A 298 20.75 -0.14 -2.98
N ASN A 299 21.57 -0.75 -3.85
CA ASN A 299 21.40 -2.11 -4.38
C ASN A 299 20.06 -2.33 -5.14
N LYS A 300 19.57 -1.30 -5.84
CA LYS A 300 18.39 -1.41 -6.71
C LYS A 300 18.79 -1.89 -8.12
N PHE A 301 19.49 -3.01 -8.20
CA PHE A 301 20.12 -3.51 -9.42
C PHE A 301 19.15 -3.81 -10.57
N GLN A 302 17.87 -4.11 -10.28
CA GLN A 302 16.86 -4.33 -11.30
C GLN A 302 16.50 -3.06 -12.09
N ASN A 303 16.89 -1.88 -11.63
CA ASN A 303 16.62 -0.59 -12.26
C ASN A 303 17.84 0.01 -13.00
N ILE A 304 19.03 -0.54 -12.84
CA ILE A 304 20.27 -0.05 -13.52
C ILE A 304 20.43 -0.66 -14.91
N ASN A 305 21.30 -0.08 -15.72
CA ASN A 305 21.57 -0.50 -17.11
C ASN A 305 20.29 -0.59 -17.95
N ARG A 306 19.32 0.31 -17.72
CA ARG A 306 17.99 0.27 -18.32
C ARG A 306 17.49 1.69 -18.63
N ASN A 307 16.86 1.85 -19.79
CA ASN A 307 16.09 3.06 -20.06
C ASN A 307 14.75 2.98 -19.31
N LEU A 308 14.67 3.59 -18.13
CA LEU A 308 13.49 3.57 -17.28
C LEU A 308 12.29 4.22 -17.96
N LEU A 309 12.48 5.32 -18.72
CA LEU A 309 11.37 6.00 -19.44
C LEU A 309 10.78 5.10 -20.51
N GLU A 310 11.62 4.37 -21.27
CA GLU A 310 11.15 3.45 -22.27
C GLU A 310 10.45 2.24 -21.66
N SER A 311 10.97 1.70 -20.55
CA SER A 311 10.31 0.62 -19.82
C SER A 311 8.91 1.03 -19.33
N ILE A 312 8.75 2.23 -18.81
CA ILE A 312 7.44 2.77 -18.38
C ILE A 312 6.50 2.89 -19.58
N ARG A 313 6.99 3.42 -20.71
CA ARG A 313 6.21 3.55 -21.94
C ARG A 313 5.72 2.18 -22.47
N ILE A 314 6.58 1.17 -22.46
CA ILE A 314 6.21 -0.20 -22.85
C ILE A 314 5.06 -0.71 -21.98
N ILE A 315 5.14 -0.55 -20.66
CA ILE A 315 4.10 -0.99 -19.72
C ILE A 315 2.78 -0.24 -19.98
N GLN A 316 2.83 1.08 -20.16
CA GLN A 316 1.63 1.91 -20.42
C GLN A 316 0.99 1.56 -21.77
N ASN A 317 1.78 1.30 -22.79
CA ASN A 317 1.31 0.85 -24.11
C ASN A 317 0.66 -0.55 -24.08
N GLN A 318 1.00 -1.37 -23.08
CA GLN A 318 0.34 -2.67 -22.86
C GLN A 318 -1.01 -2.53 -22.15
N GLY A 319 -1.36 -1.33 -21.65
CA GLY A 319 -2.64 -1.07 -21.00
C GLY A 319 -2.60 -1.14 -19.47
N LEU A 320 -1.42 -1.05 -18.87
CA LEU A 320 -1.22 -0.94 -17.43
C LEU A 320 -0.87 0.50 -17.05
N GLU A 321 -1.64 1.12 -16.13
CA GLU A 321 -1.25 2.38 -15.49
C GLU A 321 -0.02 2.11 -14.60
N VAL A 322 1.03 2.91 -14.77
CA VAL A 322 2.19 2.86 -13.87
C VAL A 322 2.03 3.92 -12.78
N GLN A 323 2.00 3.48 -11.54
CA GLN A 323 2.20 4.33 -10.36
C GLN A 323 3.64 4.18 -9.90
N GLY A 324 4.32 5.26 -9.57
CA GLY A 324 5.75 5.25 -9.29
C GLY A 324 6.08 5.64 -7.85
N GLY A 325 6.97 4.87 -7.21
CA GLY A 325 7.64 5.23 -5.98
C GLY A 325 9.00 5.85 -6.29
N PHE A 326 9.29 6.99 -5.66
CA PHE A 326 10.53 7.75 -5.81
C PHE A 326 11.06 8.13 -4.44
N ILE A 327 12.38 8.17 -4.30
CA ILE A 327 13.08 8.49 -3.06
C ILE A 327 14.14 9.55 -3.35
N ILE A 328 14.23 10.54 -2.47
CA ILE A 328 15.27 11.57 -2.45
C ILE A 328 16.01 11.47 -1.12
N GLY A 329 17.32 11.68 -1.13
CA GLY A 329 18.16 11.69 0.07
C GLY A 329 19.16 10.54 0.14
N PHE A 330 19.43 9.87 -0.97
CA PHE A 330 20.54 8.93 -1.08
C PHE A 330 21.89 9.64 -0.91
N ASP A 331 22.91 8.92 -0.45
CA ASP A 331 24.24 9.45 -0.23
C ASP A 331 24.92 9.97 -1.52
N GLN A 332 24.48 9.52 -2.68
CA GLN A 332 24.94 9.93 -4.01
C GLN A 332 24.14 11.11 -4.58
N ASP A 333 23.06 11.53 -3.92
CA ASP A 333 22.23 12.63 -4.41
C ASP A 333 22.97 13.97 -4.25
N THR A 334 22.97 14.75 -5.32
CA THR A 334 23.42 16.15 -5.33
C THR A 334 22.20 17.07 -5.49
N PRO A 335 22.31 18.39 -5.29
CA PRO A 335 21.18 19.31 -5.48
C PRO A 335 20.51 19.25 -6.86
N SER A 336 21.18 18.73 -7.89
CA SER A 336 20.59 18.50 -9.22
C SER A 336 19.47 17.46 -9.23
N ILE A 337 19.41 16.57 -8.21
CA ILE A 337 18.41 15.48 -8.11
C ILE A 337 16.97 16.03 -8.11
N PHE A 338 16.73 17.19 -7.50
CA PHE A 338 15.38 17.78 -7.43
C PHE A 338 14.83 18.11 -8.82
N ASN A 339 15.67 18.67 -9.69
CA ASN A 339 15.28 18.95 -11.07
C ASN A 339 15.21 17.69 -11.92
N GLN A 340 16.18 16.78 -11.81
CA GLN A 340 16.20 15.50 -12.51
C GLN A 340 14.93 14.68 -12.18
N MET A 341 14.57 14.60 -10.91
CA MET A 341 13.35 13.91 -10.45
C MET A 341 12.09 14.52 -11.04
N SER A 342 11.96 15.85 -10.96
CA SER A 342 10.81 16.57 -11.52
C SER A 342 10.67 16.33 -13.03
N LEU A 343 11.77 16.44 -13.78
CA LEU A 343 11.78 16.22 -15.23
C LEU A 343 11.47 14.78 -15.59
N PHE A 344 12.04 13.83 -14.87
CA PHE A 344 11.78 12.41 -15.09
C PHE A 344 10.30 12.08 -14.90
N ILE A 345 9.71 12.50 -13.77
CA ILE A 345 8.29 12.28 -13.47
C ILE A 345 7.40 12.91 -14.54
N GLN A 346 7.71 14.14 -14.99
CA GLN A 346 6.94 14.80 -16.03
C GLN A 346 7.00 14.08 -17.39
N ARG A 347 8.18 13.57 -17.77
CA ARG A 347 8.39 12.88 -19.05
C ARG A 347 7.82 11.47 -19.05
N SER A 348 7.87 10.76 -17.93
CA SER A 348 7.38 9.37 -17.81
C SER A 348 5.87 9.21 -17.95
N GLY A 349 5.10 10.30 -17.76
CA GLY A 349 3.64 10.20 -17.70
C GLY A 349 3.11 9.45 -16.45
N ILE A 350 3.95 9.20 -15.43
CA ILE A 350 3.50 8.63 -14.16
C ILE A 350 2.65 9.66 -13.42
N VAL A 351 1.33 9.51 -13.48
CA VAL A 351 0.38 10.45 -12.90
C VAL A 351 0.41 10.38 -11.37
N THR A 352 0.40 9.16 -10.82
CA THR A 352 0.53 8.90 -9.38
C THR A 352 2.01 8.65 -9.06
N ALA A 353 2.72 9.70 -8.66
CA ALA A 353 4.15 9.67 -8.34
C ALA A 353 4.35 9.96 -6.84
N MET A 354 4.54 8.91 -6.02
CA MET A 354 4.89 9.08 -4.62
C MET A 354 6.38 9.41 -4.50
N VAL A 355 6.70 10.63 -4.09
CA VAL A 355 8.07 11.02 -3.78
C VAL A 355 8.22 11.09 -2.27
N GLY A 356 9.18 10.35 -1.72
CA GLY A 356 9.49 10.31 -0.30
C GLY A 356 10.92 10.73 -0.01
N LEU A 357 11.19 11.10 1.24
CA LEU A 357 12.56 11.16 1.77
C LEU A 357 13.02 9.77 2.18
N LEU A 358 14.29 9.48 1.97
CA LEU A 358 14.90 8.23 2.39
C LEU A 358 14.73 8.06 3.91
N GLN A 359 14.21 6.92 4.32
CA GLN A 359 14.14 6.49 5.71
C GLN A 359 15.01 5.25 5.90
N ALA A 360 15.61 5.12 7.06
CA ALA A 360 16.32 3.93 7.47
C ALA A 360 15.46 3.14 8.48
N PRO A 361 14.65 2.18 8.04
CA PRO A 361 13.88 1.33 8.95
C PRO A 361 14.80 0.48 9.82
N PRO A 362 14.48 0.25 11.11
CA PRO A 362 15.32 -0.52 12.01
C PRO A 362 15.65 -1.92 11.46
N LYS A 363 16.86 -2.38 11.77
CA LYS A 363 17.36 -3.70 11.36
C LYS A 363 17.58 -3.88 9.84
N THR A 364 17.31 -2.87 9.00
CA THR A 364 17.68 -2.89 7.57
C THR A 364 19.18 -2.72 7.38
N ARG A 365 19.70 -3.09 6.20
CA ARG A 365 21.12 -2.88 5.86
C ARG A 365 21.49 -1.40 5.91
N LEU A 366 20.60 -0.51 5.46
CA LEU A 366 20.77 0.94 5.56
C LEU A 366 20.88 1.37 7.02
N TRP A 367 19.99 0.89 7.90
CA TRP A 367 20.04 1.18 9.33
C TRP A 367 21.38 0.75 9.95
N GLU A 368 21.81 -0.49 9.68
CA GLU A 368 23.06 -1.02 10.24
C GLU A 368 24.29 -0.24 9.73
N ARG A 369 24.31 0.14 8.46
CA ARG A 369 25.38 1.00 7.91
C ARG A 369 25.41 2.36 8.59
N LEU A 370 24.25 3.05 8.64
CA LEU A 370 24.17 4.37 9.25
C LEU A 370 24.43 4.34 10.76
N ARG A 371 24.09 3.25 11.45
CA ARG A 371 24.43 3.04 12.85
C ARG A 371 25.95 2.98 13.05
N LYS A 372 26.67 2.21 12.23
CA LYS A 372 28.13 2.13 12.24
C LYS A 372 28.78 3.47 11.93
N GLU A 373 28.22 4.23 11.00
CA GLU A 373 28.64 5.57 10.63
C GLU A 373 28.24 6.65 11.67
N LYS A 374 27.52 6.31 12.74
CA LYS A 374 27.00 7.22 13.78
C LYS A 374 26.10 8.34 13.21
N ARG A 375 25.34 8.03 12.17
CA ARG A 375 24.48 8.99 11.45
C ARG A 375 22.99 8.86 11.82
N LEU A 376 22.57 7.88 12.60
CA LEU A 376 21.18 7.78 13.06
C LEU A 376 20.88 8.88 14.09
N ILE A 377 19.76 9.58 13.93
CA ILE A 377 19.34 10.69 14.81
C ILE A 377 18.01 10.44 15.52
N SER A 378 17.14 9.56 14.96
CA SER A 378 15.84 9.26 15.54
C SER A 378 15.30 7.91 15.05
N GLN A 379 14.12 7.51 15.56
CA GLN A 379 13.36 6.41 14.99
C GLN A 379 12.55 6.90 13.78
N PRO A 380 12.31 6.05 12.75
CA PRO A 380 11.50 6.42 11.60
C PRO A 380 10.04 6.58 12.00
N THR A 381 9.35 7.53 11.37
CA THR A 381 7.90 7.74 11.55
C THR A 381 7.05 6.72 10.81
N GLY A 382 7.64 5.98 9.86
CA GLY A 382 6.93 5.10 8.94
C GLY A 382 6.17 5.84 7.82
N SER A 383 6.30 7.17 7.75
CA SER A 383 5.75 8.00 6.66
C SER A 383 6.87 8.75 5.97
N ASN A 384 7.40 8.20 4.90
CA ASN A 384 8.47 8.83 4.12
C ASN A 384 8.03 10.08 3.34
N THR A 385 6.77 10.49 3.44
CA THR A 385 6.24 11.70 2.80
C THR A 385 5.97 12.85 3.78
N ASP A 386 6.26 12.69 5.07
CA ASP A 386 5.99 13.69 6.12
C ASP A 386 7.09 14.75 6.31
N CYS A 387 8.04 14.82 5.38
CA CYS A 387 9.19 15.72 5.40
C CYS A 387 10.21 15.41 6.52
N THR A 388 10.17 14.24 7.14
CA THR A 388 11.15 13.81 8.14
C THR A 388 12.21 12.88 7.55
N ILE A 389 13.37 12.84 8.18
CA ILE A 389 14.45 11.89 7.91
C ILE A 389 15.04 11.49 9.27
N ASN A 390 15.34 10.20 9.43
CA ASN A 390 15.78 9.67 10.71
C ASN A 390 17.29 9.45 10.83
N PHE A 391 18.05 10.05 9.93
CA PHE A 391 19.51 10.02 9.93
C PHE A 391 20.11 11.30 9.37
N GLN A 392 21.39 11.56 9.63
CA GLN A 392 22.14 12.69 9.07
C GLN A 392 22.48 12.41 7.59
N PRO A 393 21.86 13.10 6.60
CA PRO A 393 22.17 12.91 5.18
C PRO A 393 23.55 13.51 4.85
N LYS A 394 24.16 13.07 3.74
CA LYS A 394 25.38 13.72 3.21
C LYS A 394 25.10 15.11 2.62
N MET A 395 23.94 15.27 1.98
CA MET A 395 23.44 16.58 1.57
C MET A 395 23.08 17.42 2.80
N ASN A 396 23.28 18.74 2.74
CA ASN A 396 22.80 19.64 3.79
C ASN A 396 21.30 19.40 4.05
N LEU A 397 20.92 19.17 5.31
CA LEU A 397 19.55 18.77 5.71
C LEU A 397 18.50 19.80 5.28
N HIS A 398 18.77 21.09 5.48
CA HIS A 398 17.85 22.16 5.07
C HIS A 398 17.67 22.20 3.55
N SER A 399 18.76 22.03 2.79
CA SER A 399 18.71 21.95 1.32
C SER A 399 17.90 20.74 0.85
N LEU A 400 18.08 19.59 1.51
CA LEU A 400 17.34 18.36 1.21
C LEU A 400 15.84 18.54 1.41
N ILE A 401 15.43 19.00 2.59
CA ILE A 401 14.01 19.16 2.94
C ILE A 401 13.35 20.25 2.07
N SER A 402 14.02 21.40 1.89
CA SER A 402 13.48 22.47 1.06
C SER A 402 13.37 22.07 -0.41
N GLY A 403 14.37 21.35 -0.92
CA GLY A 403 14.38 20.80 -2.28
C GLY A 403 13.27 19.76 -2.49
N TYR A 404 13.10 18.85 -1.54
CA TYR A 404 12.00 17.88 -1.52
C TYR A 404 10.63 18.57 -1.59
N LYS A 405 10.36 19.54 -0.71
CA LYS A 405 9.10 20.30 -0.69
C LYS A 405 8.85 21.01 -2.04
N ARG A 406 9.87 21.65 -2.60
CA ARG A 406 9.76 22.28 -3.94
C ARG A 406 9.42 21.24 -5.02
N THR A 407 10.07 20.08 -5.01
CA THR A 407 9.83 19.00 -5.98
C THR A 407 8.39 18.52 -5.92
N VAL A 408 7.88 18.16 -4.73
CA VAL A 408 6.52 17.65 -4.55
C VAL A 408 5.48 18.70 -4.94
N ASN A 409 5.65 19.96 -4.52
CA ASN A 409 4.77 21.05 -4.93
C ASN A 409 4.79 21.30 -6.43
N HIS A 410 5.94 21.19 -7.06
CA HIS A 410 6.08 21.38 -8.51
C HIS A 410 5.31 20.31 -9.28
N ILE A 411 5.52 19.02 -8.97
CA ILE A 411 4.88 17.91 -9.70
C ILE A 411 3.38 17.83 -9.45
N TYR A 412 2.87 18.33 -8.32
CA TYR A 412 1.44 18.36 -7.99
C TYR A 412 0.79 19.74 -8.15
N SER A 413 1.52 20.73 -8.70
CA SER A 413 0.88 21.97 -9.15
C SER A 413 -0.15 21.65 -10.26
N PRO A 414 -1.29 22.34 -10.33
CA PRO A 414 -2.32 22.05 -11.35
C PRO A 414 -1.77 21.98 -12.78
N LYS A 415 -0.96 22.94 -13.18
CA LYS A 415 -0.35 22.97 -14.51
C LYS A 415 0.44 21.69 -14.82
N ASN A 416 1.37 21.31 -13.94
CA ASN A 416 2.28 20.19 -14.16
C ASN A 416 1.55 18.84 -14.04
N TYR A 417 0.62 18.73 -13.08
CA TYR A 417 -0.18 17.52 -12.91
C TYR A 417 -1.01 17.21 -14.16
N TYR A 418 -1.79 18.18 -14.65
CA TYR A 418 -2.64 17.98 -15.83
C TYR A 418 -1.83 17.82 -17.11
N GLN A 419 -0.66 18.47 -17.22
CA GLN A 419 0.27 18.23 -18.33
C GLN A 419 0.79 16.79 -18.33
N ARG A 420 1.16 16.26 -17.17
CA ARG A 420 1.60 14.88 -16.99
C ARG A 420 0.48 13.88 -17.30
N LEU A 421 -0.74 14.19 -16.86
CA LEU A 421 -1.92 13.39 -17.21
C LEU A 421 -2.13 13.35 -18.72
N MET A 422 -1.96 14.45 -19.43
CA MET A 422 -2.01 14.47 -20.90
C MET A 422 -0.91 13.61 -21.53
N ASN A 423 0.30 13.65 -20.99
CA ASN A 423 1.40 12.79 -21.47
C ASN A 423 1.07 11.30 -21.30
N PHE A 424 0.56 10.91 -20.14
CA PHE A 424 0.07 9.55 -19.90
C PHE A 424 -0.98 9.12 -20.92
N LEU A 425 -1.99 9.95 -21.16
CA LEU A 425 -3.10 9.64 -22.06
C LEU A 425 -2.68 9.48 -23.53
N LYS A 426 -1.54 10.03 -23.94
CA LYS A 426 -0.98 9.80 -25.27
C LYS A 426 -0.43 8.38 -25.43
N GLU A 427 0.22 7.88 -24.40
CA GLU A 427 0.90 6.57 -24.40
C GLU A 427 -0.04 5.42 -23.98
N TYR A 428 -0.98 5.70 -23.09
CA TYR A 428 -1.85 4.68 -22.50
C TYR A 428 -2.84 4.10 -23.52
N LYS A 429 -2.77 2.76 -23.74
CA LYS A 429 -3.62 2.02 -24.68
C LYS A 429 -4.36 0.90 -23.96
N PRO A 430 -5.53 1.14 -23.36
CA PRO A 430 -6.30 0.08 -22.72
C PRO A 430 -6.69 -0.98 -23.74
N ARG A 431 -6.32 -2.24 -23.48
CA ARG A 431 -6.55 -3.37 -24.40
C ARG A 431 -7.88 -4.08 -24.14
N VAL A 432 -8.39 -4.01 -22.91
CA VAL A 432 -9.65 -4.65 -22.54
C VAL A 432 -10.76 -3.61 -22.49
N LYS A 433 -11.84 -3.86 -23.22
CA LYS A 433 -13.07 -3.05 -23.09
C LYS A 433 -13.66 -3.29 -21.71
N ARG A 434 -13.57 -2.28 -20.85
CA ARG A 434 -14.20 -2.33 -19.54
C ARG A 434 -15.60 -1.76 -19.65
N ASN A 435 -16.57 -2.56 -19.27
CA ASN A 435 -17.90 -2.05 -19.00
C ASN A 435 -17.86 -1.33 -17.64
N TYR A 436 -17.50 -0.03 -17.66
CA TYR A 436 -17.71 0.81 -16.50
C TYR A 436 -19.22 0.91 -16.24
N GLN A 437 -19.72 0.09 -15.35
CA GLN A 437 -21.10 0.24 -14.91
C GLN A 437 -21.26 1.62 -14.27
N LEU A 438 -22.18 2.41 -14.79
CA LEU A 438 -22.59 3.68 -14.20
C LEU A 438 -23.39 3.36 -12.93
N THR A 439 -22.68 3.29 -11.80
CA THR A 439 -23.32 3.17 -10.49
C THR A 439 -23.73 4.57 -10.00
N PHE A 440 -24.73 4.64 -9.14
CA PHE A 440 -25.16 5.89 -8.52
C PHE A 440 -24.00 6.58 -7.76
N GLU A 441 -23.14 5.80 -7.10
CA GLU A 441 -21.93 6.32 -6.42
C GLU A 441 -20.98 7.01 -7.39
N ARG A 442 -20.75 6.44 -8.58
CA ARG A 442 -19.89 7.04 -9.63
C ARG A 442 -20.51 8.29 -10.22
N PHE A 443 -21.81 8.30 -10.41
CA PHE A 443 -22.54 9.49 -10.87
C PHE A 443 -22.42 10.63 -9.85
N LEU A 444 -22.64 10.35 -8.56
CA LEU A 444 -22.43 11.35 -7.50
C LEU A 444 -20.97 11.84 -7.42
N ALA A 445 -19.99 10.93 -7.58
CA ALA A 445 -18.58 11.31 -7.62
C ALA A 445 -18.28 12.25 -8.78
N PHE A 446 -18.89 12.00 -9.93
CA PHE A 446 -18.78 12.86 -11.10
C PHE A 446 -19.37 14.27 -10.84
N LEU A 447 -20.58 14.37 -10.30
CA LEU A 447 -21.19 15.66 -9.95
C LEU A 447 -20.35 16.41 -8.91
N LYS A 448 -19.86 15.72 -7.89
CA LYS A 448 -18.93 16.31 -6.90
C LYS A 448 -17.64 16.79 -7.56
N SER A 449 -17.10 16.07 -8.56
CA SER A 449 -15.90 16.50 -9.27
C SER A 449 -16.12 17.78 -10.05
N ILE A 450 -17.27 17.94 -10.72
CA ILE A 450 -17.65 19.19 -11.39
C ILE A 450 -17.71 20.34 -10.38
N TRP A 451 -18.39 20.15 -9.25
CA TRP A 451 -18.55 21.19 -8.24
C TRP A 451 -17.22 21.58 -7.58
N ILE A 452 -16.44 20.58 -7.13
CA ILE A 452 -15.20 20.83 -6.38
C ILE A 452 -14.09 21.26 -7.35
N LEU A 453 -13.76 20.44 -8.35
CA LEU A 453 -12.62 20.67 -9.23
C LEU A 453 -12.91 21.67 -10.34
N GLY A 454 -14.15 21.67 -10.84
CA GLY A 454 -14.55 22.55 -11.96
C GLY A 454 -14.97 23.95 -11.54
N ILE A 455 -15.38 24.17 -10.27
CA ILE A 455 -15.89 25.48 -9.82
C ILE A 455 -15.04 26.03 -8.66
N LYS A 456 -14.88 25.29 -7.55
CA LYS A 456 -14.29 25.82 -6.31
C LYS A 456 -12.77 25.92 -6.31
N GLU A 457 -12.07 24.93 -6.88
CA GLU A 457 -10.64 24.76 -6.72
C GLU A 457 -9.80 25.49 -7.78
N LYS A 458 -8.51 25.69 -7.47
CA LYS A 458 -7.54 26.41 -8.32
C LYS A 458 -7.36 25.76 -9.71
N GLU A 459 -7.53 24.43 -9.78
CA GLU A 459 -7.38 23.63 -10.97
C GLU A 459 -8.52 23.76 -11.99
N ARG A 460 -9.59 24.51 -11.72
CA ARG A 460 -10.80 24.59 -12.57
C ARG A 460 -10.53 24.77 -14.07
N VAL A 461 -9.57 25.61 -14.44
CA VAL A 461 -9.22 25.85 -15.85
C VAL A 461 -8.63 24.59 -16.49
N TYR A 462 -7.73 23.90 -15.78
CA TYR A 462 -7.09 22.67 -16.25
C TYR A 462 -8.07 21.50 -16.26
N TYR A 463 -8.96 21.43 -15.26
CA TYR A 463 -10.02 20.44 -15.17
C TYR A 463 -10.95 20.53 -16.40
N TRP A 464 -11.48 21.70 -16.72
CA TRP A 464 -12.34 21.86 -17.88
C TRP A 464 -11.61 21.62 -19.20
N LYS A 465 -10.36 22.03 -19.32
CA LYS A 465 -9.53 21.75 -20.50
C LYS A 465 -9.42 20.25 -20.78
N ILE A 466 -9.07 19.44 -19.76
CA ILE A 466 -8.95 17.98 -19.94
C ILE A 466 -10.32 17.32 -20.09
N PHE A 467 -11.33 17.82 -19.41
CA PHE A 467 -12.71 17.35 -19.49
C PHE A 467 -13.24 17.38 -20.93
N PHE A 468 -13.22 18.55 -21.59
CA PHE A 468 -13.69 18.69 -22.98
C PHE A 468 -12.78 17.95 -23.96
N TRP A 469 -11.46 18.00 -23.74
CA TRP A 469 -10.53 17.22 -24.55
C TRP A 469 -10.85 15.72 -24.48
N ALA A 470 -11.14 15.19 -23.30
CA ALA A 470 -11.47 13.79 -23.10
C ALA A 470 -12.77 13.38 -23.79
N LEU A 471 -13.81 14.19 -23.68
CA LEU A 471 -15.09 13.93 -24.34
C LEU A 471 -14.95 13.85 -25.86
N ILE A 472 -14.12 14.74 -26.46
CA ILE A 472 -13.96 14.82 -27.91
C ILE A 472 -12.97 13.77 -28.43
N LYS A 473 -11.80 13.64 -27.79
CA LYS A 473 -10.68 12.85 -28.32
C LYS A 473 -10.56 11.44 -27.75
N LYS A 474 -10.99 11.19 -26.51
CA LYS A 474 -10.82 9.93 -25.78
C LYS A 474 -12.04 9.57 -24.92
N PRO A 475 -13.28 9.52 -25.45
CA PRO A 475 -14.50 9.36 -24.64
C PRO A 475 -14.50 8.08 -23.82
N ARG A 476 -13.85 7.01 -24.30
CA ARG A 476 -13.71 5.73 -23.57
C ARG A 476 -12.86 5.84 -22.32
N LEU A 477 -11.94 6.81 -22.25
CA LEU A 477 -11.07 7.05 -21.10
C LEU A 477 -11.64 8.09 -20.12
N PHE A 478 -12.77 8.70 -20.44
CA PHE A 478 -13.37 9.74 -19.64
C PHE A 478 -13.53 9.37 -18.15
N PRO A 479 -14.03 8.18 -17.76
CA PRO A 479 -14.12 7.81 -16.35
C PRO A 479 -12.75 7.74 -15.64
N ILE A 480 -11.72 7.24 -16.32
CA ILE A 480 -10.35 7.19 -15.78
C ILE A 480 -9.80 8.60 -15.57
N ILE A 481 -10.06 9.51 -16.51
CA ILE A 481 -9.60 10.90 -16.45
C ILE A 481 -10.22 11.63 -15.25
N ILE A 482 -11.51 11.45 -15.01
CA ILE A 482 -12.18 12.01 -13.83
C ILE A 482 -11.62 11.43 -12.53
N GLU A 483 -11.39 10.11 -12.48
CA GLU A 483 -10.75 9.46 -11.34
C GLU A 483 -9.35 10.05 -11.07
N MET A 484 -8.53 10.20 -12.11
CA MET A 484 -7.20 10.80 -12.00
C MET A 484 -7.25 12.26 -11.56
N ALA A 485 -8.22 13.05 -12.04
CA ALA A 485 -8.42 14.42 -11.58
C ALA A 485 -8.73 14.48 -10.08
N ILE A 486 -9.58 13.58 -9.57
CA ILE A 486 -9.90 13.46 -8.14
C ILE A 486 -8.66 13.05 -7.33
N LYS A 487 -7.88 12.07 -7.83
CA LYS A 487 -6.60 11.68 -7.20
C LYS A 487 -5.60 12.84 -7.16
N GLY A 488 -5.50 13.60 -8.25
CA GLY A 488 -4.64 14.79 -8.34
C GLY A 488 -4.99 15.85 -7.32
N PHE A 489 -6.27 16.09 -7.10
CA PHE A 489 -6.74 16.97 -6.03
C PHE A 489 -6.25 16.50 -4.66
N HIS A 490 -6.37 15.20 -4.36
CA HIS A 490 -5.87 14.65 -3.11
C HIS A 490 -4.36 14.89 -2.94
N PHE A 491 -3.56 14.55 -3.95
CA PHE A 491 -2.10 14.68 -3.87
C PHE A 491 -1.66 16.14 -3.73
N ARG A 492 -2.33 17.05 -4.42
CA ARG A 492 -2.09 18.48 -4.26
C ARG A 492 -2.39 18.96 -2.84
N LYS A 493 -3.54 18.56 -2.25
CA LYS A 493 -3.89 18.95 -0.87
C LYS A 493 -2.87 18.40 0.14
N ILE A 494 -2.43 17.16 -0.01
CA ILE A 494 -1.38 16.56 0.83
C ILE A 494 -0.06 17.33 0.68
N SER A 495 0.34 17.66 -0.56
CA SER A 495 1.55 18.46 -0.82
C SER A 495 1.49 19.85 -0.19
N GLU A 496 0.35 20.54 -0.29
CA GLU A 496 0.12 21.84 0.34
C GLU A 496 0.17 21.76 1.88
N GLU A 497 -0.32 20.68 2.50
CA GLU A 497 -0.22 20.46 3.96
C GLU A 497 1.24 20.24 4.39
N TYR A 498 1.97 19.37 3.70
CA TYR A 498 3.37 19.10 4.02
C TYR A 498 4.29 20.33 3.85
N SER A 499 3.96 21.21 2.90
CA SER A 499 4.73 22.45 2.70
C SER A 499 4.65 23.40 3.89
N LYS A 500 3.56 23.34 4.65
CA LYS A 500 3.32 24.18 5.83
C LYS A 500 3.99 23.66 7.10
N ILE A 501 4.48 22.40 7.09
CA ILE A 501 5.19 21.86 8.24
C ILE A 501 6.53 22.59 8.36
N THR A 502 6.66 23.41 9.39
CA THR A 502 7.93 24.04 9.75
C THR A 502 8.81 22.97 10.38
N THR A 503 9.91 22.63 9.75
CA THR A 503 10.93 21.76 10.35
C THR A 503 11.76 22.63 11.28
N HIS A 504 11.61 22.43 12.57
CA HIS A 504 12.50 22.97 13.61
C HIS A 504 13.78 22.16 13.67
#